data_d28bae91c2407ee758427f6015107d45
#
_entry.id   d28bae91c2407ee758427f6015107d45
#
_cell.length_a   1.000
_cell.length_b   1.000
_cell.length_c   1.000
_cell.angle_alpha   90.00
_cell.angle_beta   90.00
_cell.angle_gamma   90.00
#
_symmetry.space_group_name_H-M   'P 1'
#
loop_
_entity.id
_entity.type
_entity.pdbx_description
1 polymer ?
#
loop_
_entity_poly.entity_id
_entity_poly.type
_entity_poly.pdbx_seq_one_letter_code
_entity_poly.pdbx_strand_id
1 'polypeptide(L)'
;PFPQVANKSLNFIVRLKGGDAFGRQNEIAIVKIPRILPRVIRLPLDVAPQGVQLVTLSSIIRSHLADLFPGREVSEFSQFRVTRHSDLAVDEEDVRNLRMALRQGLQHRHYGQAVRLEVSASCSRYLAEFLQVQFSLPAPALYRVQGPVNLVRLSQMVELVADRSLLFPNWQPA
;
A
#
# COMPACT_ATOMS: atom_id res chain seq x y z
N PRO A 1 8.23 14.57 -11.54
CA PRO A 1 6.91 13.90 -11.59
C PRO A 1 6.72 13.00 -10.38
N PHE A 2 5.51 12.96 -9.83
CA PHE A 2 5.17 12.09 -8.70
C PHE A 2 5.28 10.61 -9.10
N PRO A 3 5.80 9.72 -8.23
CA PRO A 3 5.98 8.31 -8.57
C PRO A 3 4.63 7.62 -8.86
N GLN A 4 4.61 6.76 -9.86
CA GLN A 4 3.43 5.95 -10.13
C GLN A 4 3.16 4.95 -8.99
N VAL A 5 1.95 4.99 -8.46
CA VAL A 5 1.46 4.10 -7.40
C VAL A 5 0.41 3.17 -7.98
N ALA A 6 0.64 1.87 -7.88
CA ALA A 6 -0.25 0.85 -8.44
C ALA A 6 -1.59 0.78 -7.67
N ASN A 7 -2.67 0.41 -8.36
CA ASN A 7 -3.98 0.22 -7.77
C ASN A 7 -3.94 -0.74 -6.57
N LYS A 8 -4.54 -0.32 -5.44
CA LYS A 8 -4.65 -1.10 -4.20
C LYS A 8 -3.31 -1.55 -3.60
N SER A 9 -2.17 -0.92 -3.97
CA SER A 9 -0.89 -1.17 -3.31
C SER A 9 -0.79 -0.42 -1.99
N LEU A 10 -0.11 -1.03 -1.01
CA LEU A 10 0.25 -0.36 0.23
C LEU A 10 1.59 0.33 0.07
N ASN A 11 1.67 1.57 0.53
CA ASN A 11 2.86 2.40 0.43
C ASN A 11 3.02 3.24 1.69
N PHE A 12 4.24 3.73 1.91
CA PHE A 12 4.48 4.85 2.81
C PHE A 12 4.70 6.12 2.01
N ILE A 13 4.12 7.22 2.47
CA ILE A 13 4.57 8.56 2.17
C ILE A 13 5.47 9.01 3.31
N VAL A 14 6.61 9.58 2.98
CA VAL A 14 7.65 9.99 3.95
C VAL A 14 8.03 11.42 3.64
N ARG A 15 8.03 12.26 4.68
CA ARG A 15 8.58 13.61 4.61
C ARG A 15 9.99 13.61 5.14
N LEU A 16 10.90 14.15 4.35
CA LEU A 16 12.33 14.19 4.60
C LEU A 16 12.79 15.61 4.82
N LYS A 17 13.70 15.83 5.77
CA LYS A 17 14.44 17.07 5.95
C LYS A 17 15.90 16.90 5.54
N GLY A 18 16.57 18.02 5.23
CA GLY A 18 17.96 18.01 4.77
C GLY A 18 18.11 17.65 3.31
N GLY A 19 19.33 17.79 2.77
CA GLY A 19 19.71 17.36 1.42
C GLY A 19 20.25 15.94 1.41
N ASP A 20 20.14 15.22 0.29
CA ASP A 20 20.84 13.96 0.09
C ASP A 20 22.33 14.21 -0.24
N ALA A 21 23.10 13.12 -0.35
CA ALA A 21 24.53 13.18 -0.71
C ALA A 21 24.83 13.89 -2.05
N PHE A 22 23.79 14.09 -2.88
CA PHE A 22 23.87 14.80 -4.17
C PHE A 22 23.25 16.20 -4.10
N GLY A 23 22.94 16.73 -2.92
CA GLY A 23 22.35 18.06 -2.71
C GLY A 23 20.89 18.21 -3.12
N ARG A 24 20.17 17.10 -3.41
CA ARG A 24 18.73 17.14 -3.75
C ARG A 24 17.89 17.36 -2.49
N GLN A 25 16.94 18.30 -2.57
CA GLN A 25 16.06 18.70 -1.45
C GLN A 25 14.61 18.22 -1.63
N ASN A 26 14.41 17.04 -2.24
CA ASN A 26 13.06 16.51 -2.37
C ASN A 26 12.47 16.19 -0.97
N GLU A 27 11.48 16.94 -0.54
CA GLU A 27 10.87 16.77 0.80
C GLU A 27 10.03 15.51 0.91
N ILE A 28 9.50 14.97 -0.19
CA ILE A 28 8.59 13.83 -0.16
C ILE A 28 9.19 12.64 -0.90
N ALA A 29 9.13 11.49 -0.26
CA ALA A 29 9.46 10.19 -0.83
C ALA A 29 8.30 9.20 -0.69
N ILE A 30 8.20 8.27 -1.64
CA ILE A 30 7.24 7.15 -1.61
C ILE A 30 8.00 5.85 -1.48
N VAL A 31 7.76 5.12 -0.39
CA VAL A 31 8.28 3.78 -0.17
C VAL A 31 7.19 2.77 -0.50
N LYS A 32 7.40 2.02 -1.58
CA LYS A 32 6.45 0.97 -2.03
C LYS A 32 6.70 -0.31 -1.23
N ILE A 33 5.66 -0.87 -0.63
CA ILE A 33 5.75 -2.16 0.05
C ILE A 33 5.70 -3.27 -1.00
N PRO A 34 6.73 -4.13 -1.10
CA PRO A 34 6.78 -5.19 -2.10
C PRO A 34 5.61 -6.16 -1.96
N ARG A 35 4.91 -6.43 -3.06
CA ARG A 35 3.78 -7.38 -3.07
C ARG A 35 4.21 -8.85 -3.05
N ILE A 36 5.45 -9.11 -3.45
CA ILE A 36 6.00 -10.47 -3.50
C ILE A 36 6.29 -11.01 -2.09
N LEU A 37 6.55 -10.11 -1.13
CA LEU A 37 6.80 -10.52 0.25
C LEU A 37 5.48 -10.78 1.00
N PRO A 38 5.47 -11.70 1.98
CA PRO A 38 4.32 -11.94 2.84
C PRO A 38 3.97 -10.65 3.61
N ARG A 39 2.68 -10.40 3.78
CA ARG A 39 2.20 -9.23 4.54
C ARG A 39 2.33 -9.43 6.04
N VAL A 40 2.14 -10.66 6.49
CA VAL A 40 2.26 -11.10 7.87
C VAL A 40 3.37 -12.13 7.96
N ILE A 41 4.23 -11.98 8.93
CA ILE A 41 5.40 -12.83 9.14
C ILE A 41 5.29 -13.41 10.55
N ARG A 42 5.41 -14.73 10.66
CA ARG A 42 5.51 -15.39 11.95
C ARG A 42 6.93 -15.20 12.49
N LEU A 43 7.03 -14.77 13.73
CA LEU A 43 8.32 -14.66 14.39
C LEU A 43 8.87 -16.07 14.71
N PRO A 44 10.17 -16.29 14.53
CA PRO A 44 10.80 -17.55 14.87
C PRO A 44 10.80 -17.78 16.40
N LEU A 45 10.85 -19.03 16.83
CA LEU A 45 10.70 -19.43 18.25
C LEU A 45 11.81 -18.92 19.16
N ASP A 46 13.01 -18.66 18.64
CA ASP A 46 14.13 -18.05 19.37
C ASP A 46 13.85 -16.57 19.74
N VAL A 47 13.07 -15.87 18.91
CA VAL A 47 12.64 -14.47 19.15
C VAL A 47 11.34 -14.43 19.96
N ALA A 48 10.45 -15.39 19.74
CA ALA A 48 9.11 -15.45 20.31
C ALA A 48 8.81 -16.86 20.86
N PRO A 49 9.36 -17.23 22.03
CA PRO A 49 9.28 -18.60 22.56
C PRO A 49 7.87 -19.00 23.03
N GLN A 50 6.99 -18.04 23.26
CA GLN A 50 5.63 -18.30 23.76
C GLN A 50 4.57 -18.06 22.69
N GLY A 51 3.93 -19.13 22.23
CA GLY A 51 2.79 -19.06 21.34
C GLY A 51 3.11 -18.62 19.89
N VAL A 52 2.08 -18.19 19.18
CA VAL A 52 2.20 -17.67 17.82
C VAL A 52 2.27 -16.15 17.87
N GLN A 53 3.42 -15.59 17.55
CA GLN A 53 3.61 -14.15 17.45
C GLN A 53 3.80 -13.76 15.98
N LEU A 54 3.09 -12.72 15.56
CA LEU A 54 3.04 -12.26 14.20
C LEU A 54 3.44 -10.79 14.12
N VAL A 55 4.19 -10.45 13.08
CA VAL A 55 4.54 -9.06 12.75
C VAL A 55 4.13 -8.74 11.33
N THR A 56 3.68 -7.53 11.06
CA THR A 56 3.39 -7.11 9.70
C THR A 56 4.65 -6.60 9.00
N LEU A 57 4.78 -6.88 7.71
CA LEU A 57 5.88 -6.34 6.89
C LEU A 57 5.95 -4.81 6.98
N SER A 58 4.80 -4.14 7.06
CA SER A 58 4.77 -2.68 7.21
C SER A 58 5.31 -2.18 8.54
N SER A 59 5.20 -2.96 9.62
CA SER A 59 5.80 -2.61 10.91
C SER A 59 7.33 -2.74 10.85
N ILE A 60 7.85 -3.77 10.18
CA ILE A 60 9.28 -3.94 9.96
C ILE A 60 9.83 -2.77 9.13
N ILE A 61 9.20 -2.46 7.99
CA ILE A 61 9.64 -1.35 7.14
C ILE A 61 9.56 -0.02 7.91
N ARG A 62 8.52 0.17 8.72
CA ARG A 62 8.38 1.38 9.55
C ARG A 62 9.54 1.55 10.52
N SER A 63 9.99 0.49 11.20
CA SER A 63 11.11 0.57 12.15
C SER A 63 12.45 0.86 11.47
N HIS A 64 12.55 0.61 10.16
CA HIS A 64 13.75 0.82 9.35
C HIS A 64 13.61 1.94 8.30
N LEU A 65 12.59 2.82 8.45
CA LEU A 65 12.40 3.91 7.47
C LEU A 65 13.60 4.85 7.39
N ALA A 66 14.25 5.15 8.51
CA ALA A 66 15.42 6.01 8.55
C ALA A 66 16.61 5.42 7.76
N ASP A 67 16.77 4.08 7.80
CA ASP A 67 17.87 3.38 7.11
C ASP A 67 17.74 3.47 5.58
N LEU A 68 16.53 3.71 5.07
CA LEU A 68 16.29 3.89 3.63
C LEU A 68 16.72 5.28 3.11
N PHE A 69 17.01 6.22 4.01
CA PHE A 69 17.33 7.61 3.65
C PHE A 69 18.60 8.10 4.34
N PRO A 70 19.75 7.50 4.06
CA PRO A 70 21.01 7.88 4.70
C PRO A 70 21.32 9.35 4.50
N GLY A 71 21.71 10.03 5.58
CA GLY A 71 22.02 11.46 5.58
C GLY A 71 20.81 12.39 5.61
N ARG A 72 19.57 11.86 5.70
CA ARG A 72 18.35 12.65 5.78
C ARG A 72 17.53 12.30 7.02
N GLU A 73 16.83 13.29 7.57
CA GLU A 73 15.91 13.08 8.69
C GLU A 73 14.50 12.74 8.18
N VAL A 74 13.94 11.63 8.67
CA VAL A 74 12.52 11.30 8.47
C VAL A 74 11.69 12.09 9.49
N SER A 75 11.04 13.17 9.05
CA SER A 75 10.27 14.05 9.95
C SER A 75 8.83 13.61 10.15
N GLU A 76 8.21 13.05 9.11
CA GLU A 76 6.84 12.55 9.13
C GLU A 76 6.71 11.36 8.18
N PHE A 77 5.80 10.45 8.48
CA PHE A 77 5.41 9.39 7.56
C PHE A 77 3.98 8.92 7.81
N SER A 78 3.37 8.34 6.79
CA SER A 78 2.08 7.67 6.91
C SER A 78 1.96 6.53 5.92
N GLN A 79 1.20 5.51 6.28
CA GLN A 79 0.76 4.50 5.31
C GLN A 79 -0.38 5.07 4.47
N PHE A 80 -0.39 4.71 3.20
CA PHE A 80 -1.51 5.04 2.31
C PHE A 80 -1.75 3.96 1.26
N ARG A 81 -2.96 3.97 0.75
CA ARG A 81 -3.43 3.12 -0.34
C ARG A 81 -4.32 3.95 -1.26
N VAL A 82 -4.11 3.84 -2.56
CA VAL A 82 -5.00 4.42 -3.56
C VAL A 82 -5.79 3.32 -4.27
N THR A 83 -7.09 3.53 -4.40
CA THR A 83 -7.96 2.71 -5.26
C THR A 83 -8.22 3.48 -6.54
N ARG A 84 -8.06 2.79 -7.67
CA ARG A 84 -8.24 3.36 -9.00
C ARG A 84 -9.42 2.71 -9.70
N HIS A 85 -10.01 3.45 -10.59
CA HIS A 85 -11.05 2.94 -11.48
C HIS A 85 -10.47 1.77 -12.30
N SER A 86 -11.21 0.69 -12.41
CA SER A 86 -10.75 -0.54 -13.06
C SER A 86 -11.57 -0.90 -14.30
N ASP A 87 -12.51 -0.05 -14.70
CA ASP A 87 -13.27 -0.29 -15.91
C ASP A 87 -12.38 -0.19 -17.14
N LEU A 88 -12.50 -1.17 -17.99
CA LEU A 88 -11.94 -1.16 -19.33
C LEU A 88 -12.85 -0.25 -20.15
N ALA A 89 -12.52 1.03 -20.28
CA ALA A 89 -13.01 1.82 -21.39
C ALA A 89 -12.33 1.27 -22.64
N VAL A 90 -12.90 0.21 -23.21
CA VAL A 90 -12.60 -0.22 -24.57
C VAL A 90 -13.53 0.61 -25.44
N ASP A 91 -13.01 1.66 -26.06
CA ASP A 91 -13.72 2.34 -27.14
C ASP A 91 -13.97 1.31 -28.24
N GLU A 92 -15.23 1.01 -28.51
CA GLU A 92 -15.63 0.01 -29.52
C GLU A 92 -15.14 0.38 -30.93
N GLU A 93 -14.78 1.64 -31.16
CA GLU A 93 -14.26 2.13 -32.44
C GLU A 93 -12.77 1.76 -32.67
N ASP A 94 -11.99 1.44 -31.65
CA ASP A 94 -10.55 1.16 -31.76
C ASP A 94 -10.19 -0.34 -31.86
N VAL A 95 -11.18 -1.23 -32.00
CA VAL A 95 -10.99 -2.69 -31.97
C VAL A 95 -10.45 -3.26 -33.32
N ARG A 96 -9.48 -2.60 -33.95
CA ARG A 96 -8.71 -3.23 -35.02
C ARG A 96 -7.68 -4.26 -34.52
N ASN A 97 -7.36 -4.23 -33.22
CA ASN A 97 -6.46 -5.20 -32.58
C ASN A 97 -6.83 -5.46 -31.12
N LEU A 98 -7.76 -6.40 -30.91
CA LEU A 98 -8.24 -6.81 -29.57
C LEU A 98 -7.07 -7.14 -28.60
N ARG A 99 -5.97 -7.67 -29.09
CA ARG A 99 -4.80 -8.03 -28.26
C ARG A 99 -4.05 -6.79 -27.77
N MET A 100 -3.95 -5.73 -28.56
CA MET A 100 -3.37 -4.44 -28.14
C MET A 100 -4.31 -3.69 -27.21
N ALA A 101 -5.61 -3.66 -27.51
CA ALA A 101 -6.63 -3.04 -26.66
C ALA A 101 -6.68 -3.72 -25.28
N LEU A 102 -6.60 -5.05 -25.20
CA LEU A 102 -6.51 -5.79 -23.93
C LEU A 102 -5.21 -5.50 -23.17
N ARG A 103 -4.07 -5.39 -23.84
CA ARG A 103 -2.80 -5.00 -23.18
C ARG A 103 -2.86 -3.59 -22.60
N GLN A 104 -3.39 -2.63 -23.34
CA GLN A 104 -3.57 -1.26 -22.89
C GLN A 104 -4.61 -1.20 -21.74
N GLY A 105 -5.73 -1.90 -21.87
CA GLY A 105 -6.75 -1.99 -20.85
C GLY A 105 -6.24 -2.61 -19.53
N LEU A 106 -5.36 -3.62 -19.60
CA LEU A 106 -4.73 -4.19 -18.41
C LEU A 106 -3.75 -3.22 -17.73
N GLN A 107 -3.05 -2.37 -18.49
CA GLN A 107 -2.23 -1.30 -17.93
C GLN A 107 -3.09 -0.20 -17.29
N HIS A 108 -4.22 0.16 -17.90
CA HIS A 108 -5.18 1.12 -17.34
C HIS A 108 -5.78 0.66 -16.00
N ARG A 109 -5.98 -0.65 -15.78
CA ARG A 109 -6.39 -1.20 -14.48
C ARG A 109 -5.43 -0.87 -13.33
N HIS A 110 -4.14 -0.80 -13.61
CA HIS A 110 -3.12 -0.48 -12.60
C HIS A 110 -2.92 1.02 -12.39
N TYR A 111 -3.16 1.83 -13.41
CA TYR A 111 -2.83 3.26 -13.42
C TYR A 111 -3.98 4.16 -13.87
N GLY A 112 -5.22 3.65 -13.93
CA GLY A 112 -6.42 4.43 -14.20
C GLY A 112 -6.63 5.56 -13.17
N GLN A 113 -7.65 6.39 -13.37
CA GLN A 113 -7.98 7.50 -12.48
C GLN A 113 -8.15 7.02 -11.04
N ALA A 114 -7.55 7.72 -10.09
CA ALA A 114 -7.77 7.47 -8.68
C ALA A 114 -9.20 7.85 -8.28
N VAL A 115 -9.84 7.02 -7.45
CA VAL A 115 -11.22 7.26 -6.96
C VAL A 115 -11.31 7.28 -5.44
N ARG A 116 -10.33 6.72 -4.74
CA ARG A 116 -10.30 6.66 -3.28
C ARG A 116 -8.87 6.65 -2.76
N LEU A 117 -8.63 7.41 -1.70
CA LEU A 117 -7.39 7.45 -0.95
C LEU A 117 -7.65 7.05 0.50
N GLU A 118 -6.94 6.05 0.97
CA GLU A 118 -6.93 5.62 2.37
C GLU A 118 -5.57 5.98 2.98
N VAL A 119 -5.58 6.63 4.14
CA VAL A 119 -4.39 6.97 4.91
C VAL A 119 -4.55 6.51 6.36
N SER A 120 -3.45 6.28 7.08
CA SER A 120 -3.51 6.05 8.53
C SER A 120 -4.22 7.24 9.23
N ALA A 121 -4.96 6.97 10.30
CA ALA A 121 -5.60 8.02 11.09
C ALA A 121 -4.60 9.05 11.64
N SER A 122 -3.36 8.61 11.93
CA SER A 122 -2.26 9.47 12.37
C SER A 122 -1.58 10.28 11.25
N CYS A 123 -2.02 10.15 10.00
CA CYS A 123 -1.47 10.92 8.89
C CYS A 123 -1.68 12.41 9.11
N SER A 124 -0.62 13.21 8.99
CA SER A 124 -0.75 14.67 9.10
C SER A 124 -1.66 15.22 8.00
N ARG A 125 -2.23 16.39 8.27
CA ARG A 125 -3.06 17.09 7.29
C ARG A 125 -2.26 17.40 6.02
N TYR A 126 -1.02 17.85 6.20
CA TYR A 126 -0.12 18.18 5.09
C TYR A 126 0.10 17.00 4.14
N LEU A 127 0.47 15.82 4.67
CA LEU A 127 0.72 14.64 3.84
C LEU A 127 -0.57 14.14 3.15
N ALA A 128 -1.70 14.21 3.84
CA ALA A 128 -2.98 13.79 3.27
C ALA A 128 -3.41 14.72 2.12
N GLU A 129 -3.35 16.04 2.31
CA GLU A 129 -3.66 17.03 1.26
C GLU A 129 -2.70 16.92 0.09
N PHE A 130 -1.40 16.72 0.35
CA PHE A 130 -0.42 16.48 -0.69
C PHE A 130 -0.81 15.28 -1.57
N LEU A 131 -1.16 14.15 -0.96
CA LEU A 131 -1.58 12.95 -1.70
C LEU A 131 -2.88 13.21 -2.50
N GLN A 132 -3.87 13.93 -1.91
CA GLN A 132 -5.10 14.28 -2.63
C GLN A 132 -4.82 15.09 -3.89
N VAL A 133 -3.93 16.08 -3.81
CA VAL A 133 -3.51 16.88 -4.98
C VAL A 133 -2.82 16.01 -6.01
N GLN A 134 -1.86 15.15 -5.59
CA GLN A 134 -1.13 14.29 -6.53
C GLN A 134 -2.01 13.27 -7.26
N PHE A 135 -3.09 12.82 -6.62
CA PHE A 135 -4.05 11.88 -7.21
C PHE A 135 -5.30 12.55 -7.78
N SER A 136 -5.37 13.89 -7.75
CA SER A 136 -6.55 14.68 -8.19
C SER A 136 -7.85 14.23 -7.53
N LEU A 137 -7.81 13.99 -6.21
CA LEU A 137 -8.95 13.48 -5.44
C LEU A 137 -9.63 14.59 -4.65
N PRO A 138 -10.98 14.66 -4.68
CA PRO A 138 -11.74 15.57 -3.85
C PRO A 138 -11.73 15.15 -2.37
N ALA A 139 -12.05 16.06 -1.47
CA ALA A 139 -12.06 15.81 -0.03
C ALA A 139 -12.88 14.57 0.41
N PRO A 140 -14.08 14.29 -0.14
CA PRO A 140 -14.85 13.09 0.24
C PRO A 140 -14.20 11.76 -0.15
N ALA A 141 -13.21 11.76 -1.04
CA ALA A 141 -12.49 10.55 -1.45
C ALA A 141 -11.36 10.15 -0.49
N LEU A 142 -11.08 10.97 0.53
CA LEU A 142 -10.08 10.68 1.57
C LEU A 142 -10.71 9.96 2.77
N TYR A 143 -10.16 8.81 3.11
CA TYR A 143 -10.55 8.00 4.27
C TYR A 143 -9.39 7.87 5.25
N ARG A 144 -9.61 8.25 6.49
CA ARG A 144 -8.66 8.06 7.60
C ARG A 144 -8.99 6.76 8.32
N VAL A 145 -8.06 5.80 8.29
CA VAL A 145 -8.28 4.45 8.82
C VAL A 145 -7.61 4.31 10.19
N GLN A 146 -8.40 3.95 11.19
CA GLN A 146 -7.89 3.55 12.50
C GLN A 146 -7.47 2.08 12.41
N GLY A 147 -6.17 1.83 12.45
CA GLY A 147 -5.60 0.49 12.28
C GLY A 147 -4.81 0.33 10.98
N PRO A 148 -4.54 -0.91 10.56
CA PRO A 148 -3.76 -1.17 9.38
C PRO A 148 -4.48 -0.74 8.09
N VAL A 149 -3.80 0.02 7.25
CA VAL A 149 -4.26 0.29 5.89
C VAL A 149 -4.12 -0.99 5.06
N ASN A 150 -5.09 -1.28 4.18
CA ASN A 150 -5.08 -2.47 3.31
C ASN A 150 -5.19 -3.83 4.05
N LEU A 151 -6.37 -4.11 4.61
CA LEU A 151 -6.64 -5.31 5.42
C LEU A 151 -6.64 -6.63 4.64
N VAL A 152 -6.86 -6.61 3.32
CA VAL A 152 -7.06 -7.83 2.51
C VAL A 152 -5.99 -8.90 2.74
N ARG A 153 -4.73 -8.50 2.85
CA ARG A 153 -3.63 -9.46 3.04
C ARG A 153 -3.45 -9.95 4.47
N LEU A 154 -4.20 -9.41 5.42
CA LEU A 154 -4.21 -9.93 6.79
C LEU A 154 -4.91 -11.29 6.88
N SER A 155 -5.64 -11.73 5.86
CA SER A 155 -6.13 -13.11 5.73
C SER A 155 -5.02 -14.17 5.88
N GLN A 156 -3.78 -13.83 5.58
CA GLN A 156 -2.61 -14.70 5.81
C GLN A 156 -2.44 -15.10 7.30
N MET A 157 -2.99 -14.32 8.23
CA MET A 157 -2.95 -14.66 9.67
C MET A 157 -3.64 -15.98 9.96
N VAL A 158 -4.73 -16.28 9.25
CA VAL A 158 -5.51 -17.50 9.46
C VAL A 158 -4.65 -18.76 9.25
N GLU A 159 -3.85 -18.76 8.18
CA GLU A 159 -2.94 -19.86 7.86
C GLU A 159 -1.77 -19.96 8.85
N LEU A 160 -1.26 -18.82 9.31
CA LEU A 160 -0.10 -18.74 10.20
C LEU A 160 -0.45 -19.13 11.65
N VAL A 161 -1.66 -18.85 12.10
CA VAL A 161 -2.15 -19.24 13.43
C VAL A 161 -2.48 -20.72 13.48
N ALA A 162 -3.06 -21.28 12.40
CA ALA A 162 -3.39 -22.70 12.23
C ALA A 162 -4.28 -23.29 13.35
N ASP A 163 -5.04 -22.46 14.04
CA ASP A 163 -5.98 -22.90 15.07
C ASP A 163 -7.35 -23.19 14.46
N ARG A 164 -7.68 -24.49 14.37
CA ARG A 164 -8.95 -24.94 13.77
C ARG A 164 -10.19 -24.52 14.56
N SER A 165 -10.06 -24.23 15.86
CA SER A 165 -11.19 -23.77 16.68
C SER A 165 -11.69 -22.39 16.29
N LEU A 166 -10.85 -21.60 15.62
CA LEU A 166 -11.16 -20.26 15.12
C LEU A 166 -11.72 -20.26 13.69
N LEU A 167 -11.83 -21.42 13.06
CA LEU A 167 -12.30 -21.57 11.68
C LEU A 167 -13.73 -22.13 11.64
N PHE A 168 -14.52 -21.66 10.70
CA PHE A 168 -15.77 -22.31 10.36
C PHE A 168 -15.51 -23.71 9.77
N PRO A 169 -16.37 -24.70 10.02
CA PRO A 169 -16.27 -25.99 9.38
C PRO A 169 -16.35 -25.84 7.85
N ASN A 170 -15.59 -26.66 7.14
CA ASN A 170 -15.65 -26.66 5.68
C ASN A 170 -17.06 -26.99 5.21
N TRP A 171 -17.63 -26.12 4.38
CA TRP A 171 -18.90 -26.40 3.75
C TRP A 171 -18.73 -27.53 2.73
N GLN A 172 -19.60 -28.56 2.85
CA GLN A 172 -19.67 -29.62 1.85
C GLN A 172 -21.01 -29.46 1.12
N PRO A 173 -21.01 -29.33 -0.20
CA PRO A 173 -22.23 -29.32 -0.99
C PRO A 173 -22.95 -30.68 -0.83
N ALA A 174 -24.26 -30.64 -0.77
CA ALA A 174 -25.12 -31.84 -0.75
C ALA A 174 -25.08 -32.54 -2.11
#